data_7d9d2e77345b35ab6caf9baee282fba8
#
_entry.id   7d9d2e77345b35ab6caf9baee282fba8
#
_cell.length_a   1.000
_cell.length_b   1.000
_cell.length_c   1.000
_cell.angle_alpha   90.00
_cell.angle_beta   90.00
_cell.angle_gamma   90.00
#
_symmetry.space_group_name_H-M   'P 1'
#
loop_
_entity.id
_entity.type
_entity.pdbx_description
1 polymer ?
#
loop_
_entity_poly.entity_id
_entity_poly.type
_entity_poly.pdbx_seq_one_letter_code
_entity_poly.pdbx_strand_id
1 'polypeptide(L)'
;MSNTTTGPVPHTAFVLGGGGMLGGYQVGMLRALAEYGITPDLVIGTSVGSIQGAILAAPRTGNTIDALTAFWHDALTEKVMGVPVRSLLTNLVRLRPALATQDALREVLERHVGVDTRIEQLGIPFQCAAASIERATARYFDYGPVIPALLASSCIPGLWPPLRIGAEHYIDGGVVETVPFTRAVSFGAKEIYVLRLRQRELPLKSPRLPWQLGQTVFEVSRRHRLGQVINMRPAGVTVHLLPTGEDLLEPPDTGLYTTVQQQLEIFERRVTAGYRSTVDYLSATEERKTAIIRSRTREPKRIPVHRNHSEFVRDKLARFFDLFDHDGDQRVSSAEYTAAADRICVAFACPPESATGTRLHTAIAEFWAGLCREAGTDPRGQLNRDQYVDALARLTTNPADYDKHVLPAIAAILAAADHDRDAVLNVDELHHLLTALGVDTSGIHAVSLRLDTNNDGVLSLDELDEAFADYFTSEEPGAPGNLLFGA
;
A
#
# COMPACT_ATOMS: atom_id res chain seq x y z
N MET A 1 -29.84 -5.04 -11.97
CA MET A 1 -29.93 -6.39 -12.59
C MET A 1 -28.48 -6.83 -12.76
N SER A 2 -28.07 -7.82 -12.00
CA SER A 2 -26.73 -8.40 -12.02
C SER A 2 -26.59 -9.26 -13.26
N ASN A 3 -25.83 -8.79 -14.26
CA ASN A 3 -25.40 -9.65 -15.36
C ASN A 3 -24.35 -10.62 -14.80
N THR A 4 -24.80 -11.83 -14.51
CA THR A 4 -23.89 -12.97 -14.30
C THR A 4 -23.35 -13.35 -15.68
N THR A 5 -22.11 -12.95 -15.94
CA THR A 5 -21.34 -13.46 -17.09
C THR A 5 -21.20 -14.98 -16.93
N THR A 6 -21.81 -15.73 -17.83
CA THR A 6 -21.78 -17.21 -17.89
C THR A 6 -20.48 -17.74 -18.53
N GLY A 7 -19.36 -17.04 -18.37
CA GLY A 7 -18.04 -17.50 -18.79
C GLY A 7 -17.36 -18.41 -17.74
N PRO A 8 -16.35 -19.18 -18.11
CA PRO A 8 -15.57 -19.95 -17.16
C PRO A 8 -14.96 -19.01 -16.11
N VAL A 9 -14.88 -19.48 -14.85
CA VAL A 9 -14.25 -18.72 -13.75
C VAL A 9 -12.78 -18.52 -14.09
N PRO A 10 -12.27 -17.27 -14.14
CA PRO A 10 -10.88 -17.03 -14.46
C PRO A 10 -9.97 -17.60 -13.38
N HIS A 11 -8.91 -18.30 -13.78
CA HIS A 11 -7.89 -18.75 -12.84
C HIS A 11 -6.92 -17.61 -12.51
N THR A 12 -6.41 -16.94 -13.54
CA THR A 12 -5.41 -15.89 -13.43
C THR A 12 -5.97 -14.54 -13.88
N ALA A 13 -5.91 -13.54 -13.00
CA ALA A 13 -6.32 -12.18 -13.33
C ALA A 13 -5.14 -11.20 -13.27
N PHE A 14 -5.05 -10.31 -14.24
CA PHE A 14 -4.17 -9.15 -14.19
C PHE A 14 -4.98 -7.91 -13.84
N VAL A 15 -4.55 -7.24 -12.77
CA VAL A 15 -5.15 -5.99 -12.28
C VAL A 15 -4.17 -4.86 -12.48
N LEU A 16 -4.46 -3.97 -13.44
CA LEU A 16 -3.60 -2.86 -13.83
C LEU A 16 -4.08 -1.56 -13.19
N GLY A 17 -3.30 -1.04 -12.26
CA GLY A 17 -3.63 0.20 -11.56
C GLY A 17 -3.45 1.45 -12.41
N GLY A 18 -4.12 2.53 -12.00
CA GLY A 18 -3.94 3.87 -12.55
C GLY A 18 -2.64 4.53 -12.07
N GLY A 19 -2.11 5.48 -12.83
CA GLY A 19 -0.89 6.23 -12.45
C GLY A 19 -0.31 7.10 -13.57
N GLY A 20 -1.05 7.37 -14.63
CA GLY A 20 -0.67 8.30 -15.70
C GLY A 20 0.68 7.95 -16.34
N MET A 21 1.61 8.89 -16.33
CA MET A 21 2.94 8.77 -16.96
C MET A 21 3.83 7.66 -16.38
N LEU A 22 3.45 7.03 -15.27
CA LEU A 22 4.19 5.92 -14.66
C LEU A 22 3.98 4.58 -15.38
N GLY A 23 3.12 4.52 -16.39
CA GLY A 23 2.76 3.27 -17.09
C GLY A 23 3.94 2.49 -17.70
N GLY A 24 5.10 3.10 -17.91
CA GLY A 24 6.30 2.39 -18.30
C GLY A 24 6.68 1.23 -17.36
N TYR A 25 6.46 1.37 -16.06
CA TYR A 25 6.69 0.26 -15.12
C TYR A 25 5.82 -0.95 -15.44
N GLN A 26 4.52 -0.73 -15.76
CA GLN A 26 3.61 -1.84 -16.12
C GLN A 26 4.03 -2.53 -17.42
N VAL A 27 4.55 -1.79 -18.40
CA VAL A 27 5.08 -2.39 -19.64
C VAL A 27 6.23 -3.36 -19.30
N GLY A 28 7.14 -2.94 -18.42
CA GLY A 28 8.21 -3.80 -17.93
C GLY A 28 7.71 -5.03 -17.18
N MET A 29 6.73 -4.85 -16.28
CA MET A 29 6.09 -5.96 -15.56
C MET A 29 5.42 -6.95 -16.52
N LEU A 30 4.64 -6.46 -17.48
CA LEU A 30 3.97 -7.30 -18.48
C LEU A 30 4.97 -8.08 -19.34
N ARG A 31 6.09 -7.46 -19.69
CA ARG A 31 7.20 -8.13 -20.38
C ARG A 31 7.74 -9.30 -19.57
N ALA A 32 8.05 -9.08 -18.28
CA ALA A 32 8.54 -10.13 -17.41
C ALA A 32 7.52 -11.27 -17.25
N LEU A 33 6.24 -10.96 -17.01
CA LEU A 33 5.18 -11.96 -16.92
C LEU A 33 5.09 -12.81 -18.19
N ALA A 34 5.15 -12.17 -19.36
CA ALA A 34 5.11 -12.88 -20.66
C ALA A 34 6.31 -13.80 -20.85
N GLU A 35 7.52 -13.37 -20.50
CA GLU A 35 8.75 -14.19 -20.58
C GLU A 35 8.71 -15.40 -19.62
N TYR A 36 8.00 -15.28 -18.49
CA TYR A 36 7.76 -16.39 -17.54
C TYR A 36 6.53 -17.25 -17.92
N GLY A 37 5.89 -16.98 -19.07
CA GLY A 37 4.72 -17.74 -19.53
C GLY A 37 3.46 -17.51 -18.70
N ILE A 38 3.40 -16.45 -17.91
CA ILE A 38 2.24 -16.10 -17.09
C ILE A 38 1.29 -15.25 -17.93
N THR A 39 0.12 -15.80 -18.23
CA THR A 39 -0.91 -15.17 -19.08
C THR A 39 -2.22 -15.00 -18.31
N PRO A 40 -2.96 -13.89 -18.51
CA PRO A 40 -4.21 -13.68 -17.81
C PRO A 40 -5.40 -14.31 -18.54
N ASP A 41 -6.36 -14.83 -17.77
CA ASP A 41 -7.71 -15.21 -18.22
C ASP A 41 -8.69 -14.03 -18.10
N LEU A 42 -8.31 -12.99 -17.32
CA LEU A 42 -9.09 -11.77 -17.10
C LEU A 42 -8.14 -10.60 -16.91
N VAL A 43 -8.45 -9.48 -17.55
CA VAL A 43 -7.73 -8.23 -17.39
C VAL A 43 -8.68 -7.15 -16.87
N ILE A 44 -8.32 -6.49 -15.78
CA ILE A 44 -9.09 -5.37 -15.23
C ILE A 44 -8.15 -4.18 -15.05
N GLY A 45 -8.53 -3.03 -15.58
CA GLY A 45 -7.69 -1.84 -15.54
C GLY A 45 -8.42 -0.58 -15.09
N THR A 46 -7.65 0.37 -14.57
CA THR A 46 -8.10 1.73 -14.23
C THR A 46 -7.17 2.75 -14.88
N SER A 47 -7.73 3.81 -15.47
CA SER A 47 -6.95 4.91 -16.07
C SER A 47 -5.95 4.38 -17.11
N VAL A 48 -4.67 4.74 -17.01
CA VAL A 48 -3.62 4.21 -17.90
C VAL A 48 -3.55 2.67 -17.87
N GLY A 49 -3.85 2.04 -16.72
CA GLY A 49 -3.94 0.59 -16.63
C GLY A 49 -5.07 0.00 -17.47
N SER A 50 -6.19 0.72 -17.65
CA SER A 50 -7.23 0.29 -18.57
C SER A 50 -6.80 0.36 -20.03
N ILE A 51 -6.05 1.38 -20.42
CA ILE A 51 -5.48 1.52 -21.76
C ILE A 51 -4.53 0.36 -22.07
N GLN A 52 -3.55 0.13 -21.18
CA GLN A 52 -2.61 -0.96 -21.35
C GLN A 52 -3.28 -2.33 -21.31
N GLY A 53 -4.29 -2.48 -20.44
CA GLY A 53 -5.10 -3.69 -20.35
C GLY A 53 -5.88 -3.98 -21.63
N ALA A 54 -6.47 -2.97 -22.28
CA ALA A 54 -7.15 -3.12 -23.55
C ALA A 54 -6.18 -3.48 -24.68
N ILE A 55 -4.99 -2.87 -24.73
CA ILE A 55 -3.94 -3.21 -25.68
C ILE A 55 -3.44 -4.66 -25.45
N LEU A 56 -3.30 -5.08 -24.20
CA LEU A 56 -2.96 -6.47 -23.85
C LEU A 56 -4.03 -7.45 -24.28
N ALA A 57 -5.31 -7.11 -24.07
CA ALA A 57 -6.44 -7.99 -24.36
C ALA A 57 -6.81 -8.03 -25.84
N ALA A 58 -6.37 -7.08 -26.67
CA ALA A 58 -6.69 -7.02 -28.07
C ALA A 58 -6.11 -8.23 -28.85
N PRO A 59 -6.89 -8.86 -29.75
CA PRO A 59 -6.36 -9.92 -30.59
C PRO A 59 -5.28 -9.34 -31.52
N ARG A 60 -4.09 -9.93 -31.51
CA ARG A 60 -2.94 -9.44 -32.28
C ARG A 60 -2.16 -10.58 -32.93
N THR A 61 -1.55 -10.30 -34.06
CA THR A 61 -0.59 -11.19 -34.75
C THR A 61 0.84 -10.94 -34.35
N GLY A 62 1.12 -9.87 -33.58
CA GLY A 62 2.46 -9.44 -33.17
C GLY A 62 2.67 -9.45 -31.65
N ASN A 63 3.87 -9.01 -31.24
CA ASN A 63 4.23 -8.93 -29.84
C ASN A 63 3.46 -7.80 -29.12
N THR A 64 2.78 -8.15 -28.03
CA THR A 64 1.99 -7.19 -27.24
C THR A 64 2.87 -6.11 -26.59
N ILE A 65 4.11 -6.45 -26.19
CA ILE A 65 5.02 -5.48 -25.58
C ILE A 65 5.46 -4.42 -26.58
N ASP A 66 5.68 -4.82 -27.84
CA ASP A 66 6.00 -3.86 -28.92
C ASP A 66 4.83 -2.90 -29.18
N ALA A 67 3.59 -3.42 -29.12
CA ALA A 67 2.39 -2.59 -29.27
C ALA A 67 2.20 -1.61 -28.10
N LEU A 68 2.47 -2.03 -26.87
CA LEU A 68 2.47 -1.15 -25.70
C LEU A 68 3.56 -0.08 -25.78
N THR A 69 4.75 -0.45 -26.24
CA THR A 69 5.87 0.48 -26.43
C THR A 69 5.55 1.50 -27.51
N ALA A 70 4.98 1.06 -28.66
CA ALA A 70 4.54 1.93 -29.73
C ALA A 70 3.44 2.91 -29.28
N PHE A 71 2.45 2.44 -28.51
CA PHE A 71 1.44 3.31 -27.91
C PHE A 71 2.08 4.44 -27.07
N TRP A 72 3.03 4.07 -26.19
CA TRP A 72 3.71 5.07 -25.36
C TRP A 72 4.56 6.04 -26.17
N HIS A 73 5.24 5.56 -27.19
CA HIS A 73 6.00 6.42 -28.09
C HIS A 73 5.11 7.48 -28.74
N ASP A 74 3.97 7.07 -29.28
CA ASP A 74 3.02 8.00 -29.90
C ASP A 74 2.41 8.95 -28.86
N ALA A 75 1.98 8.43 -27.71
CA ALA A 75 1.38 9.25 -26.65
C ALA A 75 2.33 10.33 -26.11
N LEU A 76 3.63 10.02 -26.00
CA LEU A 76 4.67 10.98 -25.56
C LEU A 76 5.02 11.98 -26.67
N THR A 77 5.15 11.52 -27.91
CA THR A 77 5.51 12.35 -29.06
C THR A 77 4.40 13.35 -29.39
N GLU A 78 3.15 12.92 -29.32
CA GLU A 78 1.96 13.77 -29.56
C GLU A 78 1.53 14.56 -28.33
N LYS A 79 2.27 14.43 -27.21
CA LYS A 79 2.01 15.15 -25.95
C LYS A 79 0.58 14.99 -25.44
N VAL A 80 0.05 13.78 -25.53
CA VAL A 80 -1.33 13.45 -25.14
C VAL A 80 -1.67 13.93 -23.72
N MET A 81 -0.69 13.88 -22.81
CA MET A 81 -0.82 14.35 -21.41
C MET A 81 -0.36 15.81 -21.24
N GLY A 82 0.03 16.48 -22.31
CA GLY A 82 0.46 17.87 -22.29
C GLY A 82 -0.73 18.84 -22.29
N VAL A 83 -0.65 19.90 -21.46
CA VAL A 83 -1.61 21.01 -21.52
C VAL A 83 -1.04 22.10 -22.40
N PRO A 84 -1.62 22.38 -23.58
CA PRO A 84 -1.17 23.49 -24.40
C PRO A 84 -1.35 24.82 -23.68
N VAL A 85 -0.29 25.63 -23.57
CA VAL A 85 -0.34 26.93 -22.84
C VAL A 85 -1.44 27.85 -23.37
N ARG A 86 -1.75 27.77 -24.68
CA ARG A 86 -2.84 28.54 -25.30
C ARG A 86 -4.24 28.09 -24.79
N SER A 87 -4.44 26.79 -24.53
CA SER A 87 -5.73 26.29 -24.00
C SER A 87 -5.94 26.68 -22.54
N LEU A 88 -4.86 26.80 -21.77
CA LEU A 88 -4.89 27.23 -20.37
C LEU A 88 -5.49 28.64 -20.24
N LEU A 89 -5.02 29.59 -21.05
CA LEU A 89 -5.52 30.97 -21.06
C LEU A 89 -6.98 31.07 -21.54
N THR A 90 -7.33 30.36 -22.62
CA THR A 90 -8.69 30.40 -23.17
C THR A 90 -9.73 29.69 -22.31
N ASN A 91 -9.36 28.61 -21.66
CA ASN A 91 -10.28 27.86 -20.78
C ASN A 91 -10.47 28.54 -19.42
N LEU A 92 -9.43 29.22 -18.93
CA LEU A 92 -9.53 30.05 -17.71
C LEU A 92 -10.49 31.23 -17.91
N VAL A 93 -10.35 31.93 -19.06
CA VAL A 93 -11.23 33.07 -19.41
C VAL A 93 -12.68 32.63 -19.65
N ARG A 94 -12.91 31.39 -20.16
CA ARG A 94 -14.25 30.87 -20.47
C ARG A 94 -14.87 30.07 -19.33
N LEU A 95 -14.24 30.03 -18.12
CA LEU A 95 -14.71 29.27 -16.94
C LEU A 95 -15.05 27.81 -17.28
N ARG A 96 -14.28 27.18 -18.18
CA ARG A 96 -14.48 25.77 -18.49
C ARG A 96 -13.94 24.88 -17.36
N PRO A 97 -14.60 23.76 -17.04
CA PRO A 97 -14.22 22.88 -15.92
C PRO A 97 -12.97 22.02 -16.19
N ALA A 98 -12.22 22.31 -17.28
CA ALA A 98 -11.08 21.50 -17.69
C ALA A 98 -10.02 22.32 -18.43
N LEU A 99 -8.77 21.87 -18.35
CA LEU A 99 -7.60 22.53 -18.96
C LEU A 99 -7.40 22.13 -20.43
N ALA A 100 -7.83 20.95 -20.85
CA ALA A 100 -7.62 20.40 -22.20
C ALA A 100 -8.81 19.52 -22.66
N THR A 101 -8.79 19.05 -23.91
CA THR A 101 -9.69 18.02 -24.46
C THR A 101 -8.97 16.68 -24.55
N GLN A 102 -9.71 15.58 -24.68
CA GLN A 102 -9.16 14.24 -24.85
C GLN A 102 -8.94 13.84 -26.32
N ASP A 103 -9.01 14.77 -27.27
CA ASP A 103 -8.98 14.46 -28.69
C ASP A 103 -7.66 13.76 -29.10
N ALA A 104 -6.51 14.27 -28.64
CA ALA A 104 -5.22 13.64 -28.92
C ALA A 104 -5.12 12.20 -28.34
N LEU A 105 -5.65 11.98 -27.11
CA LEU A 105 -5.69 10.64 -26.54
C LEU A 105 -6.60 9.73 -27.36
N ARG A 106 -7.76 10.22 -27.80
CA ARG A 106 -8.68 9.48 -28.67
C ARG A 106 -8.01 9.02 -29.96
N GLU A 107 -7.34 9.91 -30.67
CA GLU A 107 -6.65 9.60 -31.94
C GLU A 107 -5.57 8.52 -31.74
N VAL A 108 -4.77 8.63 -30.67
CA VAL A 108 -3.77 7.61 -30.36
C VAL A 108 -4.44 6.26 -30.02
N LEU A 109 -5.51 6.26 -29.23
CA LEU A 109 -6.24 5.02 -28.88
C LEU A 109 -6.86 4.38 -30.12
N GLU A 110 -7.45 5.15 -31.02
CA GLU A 110 -8.04 4.67 -32.27
C GLU A 110 -7.03 3.95 -33.18
N ARG A 111 -5.76 4.44 -33.21
CA ARG A 111 -4.67 3.78 -33.95
C ARG A 111 -4.22 2.47 -33.34
N HIS A 112 -4.18 2.38 -31.99
CA HIS A 112 -3.59 1.23 -31.31
C HIS A 112 -4.61 0.15 -30.91
N VAL A 113 -5.88 0.52 -30.72
CA VAL A 113 -6.95 -0.39 -30.30
C VAL A 113 -7.95 -0.63 -31.43
N GLY A 114 -8.14 0.34 -32.32
CA GLY A 114 -9.10 0.31 -33.44
C GLY A 114 -10.39 1.07 -33.11
N VAL A 115 -10.89 1.83 -34.12
CA VAL A 115 -12.03 2.75 -33.98
C VAL A 115 -13.31 2.03 -33.54
N ASP A 116 -13.61 0.88 -34.18
CA ASP A 116 -14.86 0.14 -34.00
C ASP A 116 -14.74 -1.04 -33.02
N THR A 117 -13.59 -1.16 -32.34
CA THR A 117 -13.35 -2.28 -31.42
C THR A 117 -14.32 -2.22 -30.25
N ARG A 118 -14.89 -3.37 -29.91
CA ARG A 118 -15.79 -3.55 -28.79
C ARG A 118 -15.16 -4.41 -27.71
N ILE A 119 -15.50 -4.16 -26.45
CA ILE A 119 -14.92 -4.84 -25.29
C ILE A 119 -15.12 -6.36 -25.39
N GLU A 120 -16.32 -6.79 -25.77
CA GLU A 120 -16.69 -8.21 -25.92
C GLU A 120 -16.01 -8.92 -27.09
N GLN A 121 -15.29 -8.19 -27.94
CA GLN A 121 -14.53 -8.72 -29.10
C GLN A 121 -13.04 -8.87 -28.81
N LEU A 122 -12.59 -8.42 -27.62
CA LEU A 122 -11.20 -8.58 -27.21
C LEU A 122 -10.87 -10.08 -27.00
N GLY A 123 -9.63 -10.46 -27.25
CA GLY A 123 -9.19 -11.86 -27.16
C GLY A 123 -9.09 -12.38 -25.73
N ILE A 124 -8.98 -11.48 -24.76
CA ILE A 124 -9.01 -11.79 -23.32
C ILE A 124 -10.16 -11.01 -22.69
N PRO A 125 -11.01 -11.62 -21.83
CA PRO A 125 -12.00 -10.92 -21.05
C PRO A 125 -11.42 -9.68 -20.37
N PHE A 126 -12.04 -8.53 -20.63
CA PHE A 126 -11.52 -7.24 -20.21
C PHE A 126 -12.59 -6.39 -19.53
N GLN A 127 -12.18 -5.68 -18.47
CA GLN A 127 -13.01 -4.64 -17.85
C GLN A 127 -12.19 -3.39 -17.58
N CYS A 128 -12.80 -2.22 -17.77
CA CYS A 128 -12.20 -0.97 -17.31
C CYS A 128 -13.10 -0.22 -16.33
N ALA A 129 -12.49 0.32 -15.28
CA ALA A 129 -13.16 1.05 -14.22
C ALA A 129 -13.18 2.55 -14.50
N ALA A 130 -14.35 3.18 -14.37
CA ALA A 130 -14.53 4.63 -14.33
C ALA A 130 -15.43 5.03 -13.17
N ALA A 131 -15.39 6.29 -12.74
CA ALA A 131 -16.28 6.81 -11.70
C ALA A 131 -17.50 7.51 -12.33
N SER A 132 -18.72 7.02 -12.04
CA SER A 132 -19.97 7.70 -12.43
C SER A 132 -20.23 8.85 -11.46
N ILE A 133 -20.42 10.06 -11.98
CA ILE A 133 -20.73 11.25 -11.18
C ILE A 133 -22.13 11.13 -10.59
N GLU A 134 -23.11 10.77 -11.42
CA GLU A 134 -24.52 10.73 -10.98
C GLU A 134 -24.79 9.65 -9.94
N ARG A 135 -24.03 8.54 -10.01
CA ARG A 135 -24.22 7.41 -9.08
C ARG A 135 -23.25 7.45 -7.89
N ALA A 136 -22.23 8.29 -7.95
CA ALA A 136 -21.15 8.34 -6.95
C ALA A 136 -20.54 6.96 -6.66
N THR A 137 -20.31 6.14 -7.72
CA THR A 137 -19.79 4.77 -7.60
C THR A 137 -18.94 4.37 -8.80
N ALA A 138 -18.19 3.27 -8.64
CA ALA A 138 -17.45 2.66 -9.75
C ALA A 138 -18.39 2.06 -10.80
N ARG A 139 -18.11 2.33 -12.05
CA ARG A 139 -18.68 1.64 -13.22
C ARG A 139 -17.60 0.81 -13.88
N TYR A 140 -17.85 -0.48 -14.02
CA TYR A 140 -17.01 -1.37 -14.80
C TYR A 140 -17.61 -1.57 -16.17
N PHE A 141 -16.92 -1.10 -17.21
CA PHE A 141 -17.30 -1.33 -18.60
C PHE A 141 -16.76 -2.69 -19.02
N ASP A 142 -17.64 -3.62 -19.30
CA ASP A 142 -17.38 -4.99 -19.73
C ASP A 142 -18.03 -5.31 -21.07
N TYR A 143 -18.69 -4.33 -21.67
CA TYR A 143 -19.40 -4.43 -22.94
C TYR A 143 -19.48 -3.06 -23.62
N GLY A 144 -19.51 -3.05 -24.94
CA GLY A 144 -19.69 -1.84 -25.75
C GLY A 144 -18.40 -1.31 -26.36
N PRO A 145 -18.41 -0.10 -26.93
CA PRO A 145 -17.25 0.48 -27.60
C PRO A 145 -16.07 0.69 -26.62
N VAL A 146 -14.88 0.21 -26.98
CA VAL A 146 -13.69 0.28 -26.12
C VAL A 146 -13.24 1.73 -25.93
N ILE A 147 -13.15 2.53 -26.99
CA ILE A 147 -12.57 3.89 -26.94
C ILE A 147 -13.30 4.79 -25.95
N PRO A 148 -14.66 4.92 -25.99
CA PRO A 148 -15.37 5.70 -24.98
C PRO A 148 -15.14 5.22 -23.54
N ALA A 149 -15.07 3.90 -23.32
CA ALA A 149 -14.82 3.33 -22.01
C ALA A 149 -13.41 3.70 -21.47
N LEU A 150 -12.37 3.60 -22.31
CA LEU A 150 -11.01 3.99 -21.98
C LEU A 150 -10.87 5.48 -21.69
N LEU A 151 -11.51 6.32 -22.50
CA LEU A 151 -11.53 7.78 -22.28
C LEU A 151 -12.24 8.15 -20.98
N ALA A 152 -13.35 7.46 -20.64
CA ALA A 152 -14.04 7.63 -19.35
C ALA A 152 -13.16 7.24 -18.18
N SER A 153 -12.50 6.07 -18.28
CA SER A 153 -11.59 5.55 -17.26
C SER A 153 -10.37 6.44 -17.02
N SER A 154 -9.93 7.18 -18.03
CA SER A 154 -8.73 8.03 -17.99
C SER A 154 -9.06 9.51 -17.85
N CYS A 155 -10.32 9.89 -17.60
CA CYS A 155 -10.78 11.27 -17.55
C CYS A 155 -10.39 11.95 -16.21
N ILE A 156 -9.11 12.36 -16.10
CA ILE A 156 -8.54 12.95 -14.88
C ILE A 156 -9.27 14.26 -14.52
N PRO A 157 -9.85 14.36 -13.30
CA PRO A 157 -10.55 15.57 -12.85
C PRO A 157 -9.65 16.82 -12.91
N GLY A 158 -10.20 17.90 -13.47
CA GLY A 158 -9.49 19.18 -13.64
C GLY A 158 -8.58 19.24 -14.87
N LEU A 159 -8.13 18.09 -15.41
CA LEU A 159 -7.36 18.05 -16.66
C LEU A 159 -8.33 17.98 -17.86
N TRP A 160 -9.29 17.07 -17.83
CA TRP A 160 -10.28 16.86 -18.87
C TRP A 160 -11.72 17.04 -18.35
N PRO A 161 -12.66 17.48 -19.21
CA PRO A 161 -14.05 17.59 -18.81
C PRO A 161 -14.64 16.18 -18.61
N PRO A 162 -15.62 16.01 -17.69
CA PRO A 162 -16.30 14.74 -17.52
C PRO A 162 -16.85 14.21 -18.86
N LEU A 163 -16.59 12.94 -19.16
CA LEU A 163 -17.03 12.33 -20.42
C LEU A 163 -18.46 11.80 -20.29
N ARG A 164 -19.35 12.23 -21.20
CA ARG A 164 -20.72 11.75 -21.23
C ARG A 164 -20.84 10.44 -22.03
N ILE A 165 -21.39 9.39 -21.40
CA ILE A 165 -21.77 8.13 -22.07
C ILE A 165 -23.23 7.85 -21.70
N GLY A 166 -24.11 7.91 -22.70
CA GLY A 166 -25.55 7.78 -22.46
C GLY A 166 -26.11 8.93 -21.60
N ALA A 167 -26.69 8.60 -20.47
CA ALA A 167 -27.27 9.57 -19.52
C ALA A 167 -26.33 9.99 -18.38
N GLU A 168 -25.16 9.37 -18.28
CA GLU A 168 -24.23 9.57 -17.15
C GLU A 168 -22.94 10.25 -17.60
N HIS A 169 -22.32 10.96 -16.66
CA HIS A 169 -20.99 11.55 -16.81
C HIS A 169 -19.96 10.75 -16.02
N TYR A 170 -18.80 10.57 -16.61
CA TYR A 170 -17.72 9.76 -16.04
C TYR A 170 -16.44 10.57 -15.88
N ILE A 171 -15.73 10.28 -14.79
CA ILE A 171 -14.37 10.74 -14.52
C ILE A 171 -13.48 9.55 -14.25
N ASP A 172 -12.16 9.78 -14.13
CA ASP A 172 -11.14 8.76 -13.94
C ASP A 172 -11.52 7.78 -12.83
N GLY A 173 -11.37 6.49 -13.11
CA GLY A 173 -11.70 5.42 -12.18
C GLY A 173 -10.86 5.43 -10.90
N GLY A 174 -9.67 6.05 -10.92
CA GLY A 174 -8.82 6.20 -9.75
C GLY A 174 -9.44 7.00 -8.60
N VAL A 175 -10.52 7.78 -8.85
CA VAL A 175 -11.29 8.45 -7.80
C VAL A 175 -11.98 7.45 -6.88
N VAL A 176 -12.47 6.35 -7.43
CA VAL A 176 -13.26 5.34 -6.72
C VAL A 176 -12.54 4.01 -6.56
N GLU A 177 -11.69 3.63 -7.50
CA GLU A 177 -10.95 2.37 -7.46
C GLU A 177 -9.68 2.42 -8.33
N THR A 178 -8.57 2.77 -7.72
CA THR A 178 -7.28 2.89 -8.42
C THR A 178 -6.73 1.55 -8.88
N VAL A 179 -6.93 0.52 -8.06
CA VAL A 179 -6.51 -0.86 -8.30
C VAL A 179 -7.73 -1.76 -8.12
N PRO A 180 -8.42 -2.17 -9.19
CA PRO A 180 -9.69 -2.88 -9.12
C PRO A 180 -9.54 -4.38 -8.74
N PHE A 181 -8.85 -4.62 -7.63
CA PHE A 181 -8.53 -5.94 -7.10
C PHE A 181 -9.79 -6.69 -6.62
N THR A 182 -10.67 -5.99 -5.88
CA THR A 182 -11.90 -6.58 -5.36
C THR A 182 -12.79 -7.12 -6.49
N ARG A 183 -12.71 -6.49 -7.65
CA ARG A 183 -13.43 -6.93 -8.84
C ARG A 183 -12.91 -8.27 -9.36
N ALA A 184 -11.58 -8.48 -9.42
CA ALA A 184 -10.99 -9.76 -9.80
C ALA A 184 -11.38 -10.88 -8.83
N VAL A 185 -11.39 -10.59 -7.52
CA VAL A 185 -11.87 -11.52 -6.49
C VAL A 185 -13.32 -11.89 -6.70
N SER A 186 -14.19 -10.92 -7.02
CA SER A 186 -15.63 -11.18 -7.25
C SER A 186 -15.90 -12.07 -8.48
N PHE A 187 -14.97 -12.14 -9.42
CA PHE A 187 -15.01 -13.10 -10.54
C PHE A 187 -14.50 -14.49 -10.16
N GLY A 188 -13.98 -14.67 -8.95
CA GLY A 188 -13.49 -15.96 -8.47
C GLY A 188 -12.06 -16.28 -8.92
N ALA A 189 -11.28 -15.30 -9.37
CA ALA A 189 -9.88 -15.48 -9.72
C ALA A 189 -9.10 -16.09 -8.56
N LYS A 190 -8.21 -17.05 -8.85
CA LYS A 190 -7.39 -17.77 -7.87
C LYS A 190 -6.00 -17.19 -7.72
N GLU A 191 -5.45 -16.70 -8.82
CA GLU A 191 -4.17 -16.00 -8.86
C GLU A 191 -4.39 -14.59 -9.42
N ILE A 192 -4.01 -13.58 -8.66
CA ILE A 192 -4.19 -12.19 -9.05
C ILE A 192 -2.83 -11.48 -9.05
N TYR A 193 -2.41 -11.05 -10.23
CA TYR A 193 -1.22 -10.23 -10.41
C TYR A 193 -1.63 -8.76 -10.44
N VAL A 194 -1.20 -8.02 -9.42
CA VAL A 194 -1.48 -6.59 -9.27
C VAL A 194 -0.29 -5.79 -9.78
N LEU A 195 -0.50 -5.07 -10.88
CA LEU A 195 0.48 -4.20 -11.51
C LEU A 195 0.21 -2.76 -11.07
N ARG A 196 0.63 -2.41 -9.87
CA ARG A 196 0.50 -1.05 -9.35
C ARG A 196 1.61 -0.14 -9.88
N LEU A 197 1.38 1.17 -9.94
CA LEU A 197 2.31 2.13 -10.55
C LEU A 197 3.09 2.99 -9.56
N ARG A 198 2.75 2.95 -8.28
CA ARG A 198 3.51 3.63 -7.23
C ARG A 198 3.75 2.69 -6.07
N GLN A 199 4.99 2.61 -5.66
CA GLN A 199 5.41 1.89 -4.45
C GLN A 199 5.64 2.87 -3.31
N ARG A 200 6.22 4.04 -3.60
CA ARG A 200 6.41 5.13 -2.64
C ARG A 200 5.40 6.25 -2.86
N GLU A 201 4.71 6.63 -1.81
CA GLU A 201 3.80 7.78 -1.82
C GLU A 201 4.47 8.97 -1.14
N LEU A 202 4.95 9.92 -1.93
CA LEU A 202 5.54 11.16 -1.39
C LEU A 202 4.46 12.01 -0.72
N PRO A 203 4.77 12.75 0.38
CA PRO A 203 3.83 13.66 1.02
C PRO A 203 3.21 14.64 0.01
N LEU A 204 1.89 14.79 0.07
CA LEU A 204 1.18 15.76 -0.78
C LEU A 204 1.48 17.18 -0.29
N LYS A 205 1.73 18.07 -1.24
CA LYS A 205 1.86 19.50 -0.91
C LYS A 205 0.48 20.14 -0.88
N SER A 206 0.26 21.06 0.08
CA SER A 206 -0.97 21.86 0.13
C SER A 206 -1.17 22.60 -1.20
N PRO A 207 -2.37 22.51 -1.81
CA PRO A 207 -2.66 23.20 -3.07
C PRO A 207 -2.64 24.71 -2.87
N ARG A 208 -2.00 25.42 -3.81
CA ARG A 208 -1.94 26.90 -3.81
C ARG A 208 -2.89 27.52 -4.83
N LEU A 209 -3.40 26.72 -5.76
CA LEU A 209 -4.22 27.17 -6.90
C LEU A 209 -5.49 26.28 -6.99
N PRO A 210 -6.63 26.84 -7.41
CA PRO A 210 -7.90 26.11 -7.43
C PRO A 210 -7.87 24.79 -8.19
N TRP A 211 -7.16 24.71 -9.32
CA TRP A 211 -7.07 23.46 -10.10
C TRP A 211 -6.18 22.41 -9.43
N GLN A 212 -5.21 22.81 -8.60
CA GLN A 212 -4.40 21.89 -7.81
C GLN A 212 -5.24 21.20 -6.72
N LEU A 213 -6.31 21.85 -6.25
CA LEU A 213 -7.21 21.25 -5.27
C LEU A 213 -7.88 19.99 -5.83
N GLY A 214 -8.38 20.02 -7.07
CA GLY A 214 -8.96 18.84 -7.72
C GLY A 214 -8.00 17.67 -7.82
N GLN A 215 -6.73 17.96 -8.20
CA GLN A 215 -5.67 16.96 -8.25
C GLN A 215 -5.30 16.42 -6.85
N THR A 216 -5.25 17.29 -5.84
CA THR A 216 -4.95 16.90 -4.47
C THR A 216 -6.06 16.00 -3.91
N VAL A 217 -7.33 16.36 -4.11
CA VAL A 217 -8.49 15.55 -3.70
C VAL A 217 -8.46 14.18 -4.39
N PHE A 218 -8.16 14.15 -5.69
CA PHE A 218 -7.98 12.91 -6.44
C PHE A 218 -6.89 12.03 -5.83
N GLU A 219 -5.70 12.59 -5.55
CA GLU A 219 -4.58 11.85 -4.95
C GLU A 219 -4.88 11.37 -3.53
N VAL A 220 -5.55 12.16 -2.70
CA VAL A 220 -5.99 11.75 -1.35
C VAL A 220 -6.95 10.57 -1.44
N SER A 221 -7.98 10.66 -2.30
CA SER A 221 -8.96 9.59 -2.47
C SER A 221 -8.30 8.30 -2.97
N ARG A 222 -7.39 8.42 -3.94
CA ARG A 222 -6.64 7.30 -4.52
C ARG A 222 -5.82 6.57 -3.46
N ARG A 223 -5.04 7.31 -2.66
CA ARG A 223 -4.16 6.72 -1.64
C ARG A 223 -4.94 6.03 -0.54
N HIS A 224 -5.98 6.68 -0.03
CA HIS A 224 -6.83 6.12 1.01
C HIS A 224 -7.42 4.75 0.61
N ARG A 225 -7.93 4.64 -0.61
CA ARG A 225 -8.50 3.38 -1.10
C ARG A 225 -7.48 2.30 -1.38
N LEU A 226 -6.30 2.68 -1.87
CA LEU A 226 -5.24 1.71 -2.14
C LEU A 226 -4.82 0.98 -0.85
N GLY A 227 -4.67 1.69 0.26
CA GLY A 227 -4.38 1.10 1.57
C GLY A 227 -5.44 0.07 2.01
N GLN A 228 -6.73 0.37 1.82
CA GLN A 228 -7.82 -0.55 2.13
C GLN A 228 -7.77 -1.86 1.30
N VAL A 229 -7.44 -1.74 0.02
CA VAL A 229 -7.44 -2.87 -0.93
C VAL A 229 -6.26 -3.83 -0.69
N ILE A 230 -5.06 -3.30 -0.41
CA ILE A 230 -3.85 -4.09 -0.21
C ILE A 230 -3.99 -5.02 1.00
N ASN A 231 -4.73 -4.59 2.02
CA ASN A 231 -4.97 -5.37 3.24
C ASN A 231 -6.10 -6.41 3.11
N MET A 232 -6.87 -6.39 2.02
CA MET A 232 -7.90 -7.41 1.78
C MET A 232 -7.27 -8.69 1.24
N ARG A 233 -7.36 -9.78 2.02
CA ARG A 233 -6.87 -11.11 1.61
C ARG A 233 -7.99 -12.12 1.67
N PRO A 234 -8.69 -12.34 0.56
CA PRO A 234 -9.72 -13.36 0.51
C PRO A 234 -9.09 -14.75 0.62
N ALA A 235 -9.70 -15.60 1.46
CA ALA A 235 -9.25 -16.98 1.63
C ALA A 235 -9.24 -17.73 0.29
N GLY A 236 -8.16 -18.46 0.00
CA GLY A 236 -8.02 -19.26 -1.22
C GLY A 236 -7.68 -18.48 -2.48
N VAL A 237 -7.23 -17.23 -2.35
CA VAL A 237 -6.72 -16.41 -3.46
C VAL A 237 -5.26 -16.05 -3.21
N THR A 238 -4.41 -16.30 -4.20
CA THR A 238 -3.01 -15.87 -4.18
C THR A 238 -2.89 -14.50 -4.85
N VAL A 239 -2.30 -13.53 -4.16
CA VAL A 239 -2.13 -12.17 -4.66
C VAL A 239 -0.66 -11.85 -4.82
N HIS A 240 -0.26 -11.50 -6.03
CA HIS A 240 1.09 -11.08 -6.40
C HIS A 240 1.12 -9.57 -6.59
N LEU A 241 1.63 -8.83 -5.61
CA LEU A 241 1.87 -7.39 -5.74
C LEU A 241 3.23 -7.19 -6.42
N LEU A 242 3.21 -6.83 -7.70
CA LEU A 242 4.45 -6.68 -8.45
C LEU A 242 5.18 -5.39 -8.07
N PRO A 243 6.49 -5.48 -7.77
CA PRO A 243 7.30 -4.31 -7.41
C PRO A 243 7.57 -3.45 -8.64
N THR A 244 7.50 -2.12 -8.50
CA THR A 244 7.77 -1.16 -9.58
C THR A 244 9.27 -1.02 -9.88
N GLY A 245 10.15 -1.27 -8.90
CA GLY A 245 11.56 -0.95 -9.00
C GLY A 245 11.84 0.57 -8.94
N GLU A 246 10.91 1.34 -8.40
CA GLU A 246 11.01 2.80 -8.27
C GLU A 246 12.23 3.22 -7.44
N ASP A 247 12.66 2.36 -6.50
CA ASP A 247 13.86 2.56 -5.68
C ASP A 247 15.17 2.51 -6.47
N LEU A 248 15.14 1.94 -7.69
CA LEU A 248 16.30 1.84 -8.58
C LEU A 248 16.51 3.12 -9.41
N LEU A 249 15.59 4.08 -9.33
CA LEU A 249 15.62 5.31 -10.09
C LEU A 249 15.80 6.50 -9.16
N GLU A 250 16.72 7.39 -9.50
CA GLU A 250 16.76 8.72 -8.89
C GLU A 250 15.43 9.45 -9.17
N PRO A 251 14.93 10.30 -8.23
CA PRO A 251 13.72 11.06 -8.47
C PRO A 251 13.87 11.84 -9.77
N PRO A 252 12.94 11.72 -10.73
CA PRO A 252 13.02 12.46 -11.96
C PRO A 252 13.00 13.95 -11.63
N ASP A 253 13.88 14.70 -12.25
CA ASP A 253 13.82 16.15 -12.23
C ASP A 253 12.49 16.55 -12.88
N THR A 254 11.48 16.80 -12.05
CA THR A 254 10.10 17.11 -12.45
C THR A 254 9.98 18.55 -12.96
N GLY A 255 11.02 19.07 -13.58
CA GLY A 255 10.99 20.35 -14.28
C GLY A 255 9.86 20.35 -15.33
N LEU A 256 9.03 21.38 -15.30
CA LEU A 256 7.92 21.64 -16.22
C LEU A 256 8.33 21.69 -17.72
N TYR A 257 9.58 21.39 -18.05
CA TYR A 257 10.20 21.61 -19.38
C TYR A 257 10.98 20.39 -19.88
N THR A 258 10.51 19.16 -19.59
CA THR A 258 11.14 17.98 -20.21
C THR A 258 10.82 17.92 -21.70
N THR A 259 11.86 17.73 -22.52
CA THR A 259 11.69 17.48 -23.96
C THR A 259 11.06 16.11 -24.20
N VAL A 260 10.49 15.89 -25.38
CA VAL A 260 9.96 14.57 -25.77
C VAL A 260 11.04 13.50 -25.64
N GLN A 261 12.28 13.80 -26.04
CA GLN A 261 13.41 12.89 -25.92
C GLN A 261 13.66 12.47 -24.46
N GLN A 262 13.68 13.42 -23.53
CA GLN A 262 13.83 13.14 -22.09
C GLN A 262 12.66 12.31 -21.54
N GLN A 263 11.43 12.56 -22.01
CA GLN A 263 10.27 11.76 -21.60
C GLN A 263 10.37 10.31 -22.10
N LEU A 264 10.84 10.09 -23.30
CA LEU A 264 11.12 8.76 -23.85
C LEU A 264 12.22 8.04 -23.06
N GLU A 265 13.32 8.72 -22.73
CA GLU A 265 14.38 8.15 -21.89
C GLU A 265 13.89 7.77 -20.49
N ILE A 266 13.04 8.61 -19.88
CA ILE A 266 12.41 8.31 -18.59
C ILE A 266 11.49 7.10 -18.71
N PHE A 267 10.71 7.01 -19.79
CA PHE A 267 9.84 5.86 -20.06
C PHE A 267 10.66 4.57 -20.16
N GLU A 268 11.73 4.55 -20.95
CA GLU A 268 12.60 3.36 -21.10
C GLU A 268 13.26 2.93 -19.77
N ARG A 269 13.69 3.89 -18.96
CA ARG A 269 14.20 3.58 -17.60
C ARG A 269 13.13 2.91 -16.75
N ARG A 270 11.88 3.39 -16.78
CA ARG A 270 10.77 2.80 -16.05
C ARG A 270 10.42 1.40 -16.54
N VAL A 271 10.43 1.16 -17.84
CA VAL A 271 10.27 -0.17 -18.43
C VAL A 271 11.35 -1.11 -17.91
N THR A 272 12.61 -0.67 -17.93
CA THR A 272 13.75 -1.46 -17.45
C THR A 272 13.64 -1.76 -15.96
N ALA A 273 13.25 -0.78 -15.14
CA ALA A 273 13.11 -0.96 -13.69
C ALA A 273 11.95 -1.91 -13.35
N GLY A 274 10.78 -1.72 -13.95
CA GLY A 274 9.63 -2.60 -13.79
C GLY A 274 9.91 -4.04 -14.22
N TYR A 275 10.64 -4.20 -15.32
CA TYR A 275 11.07 -5.52 -15.80
C TYR A 275 12.01 -6.20 -14.81
N ARG A 276 13.13 -5.55 -14.42
CA ARG A 276 14.13 -6.14 -13.52
C ARG A 276 13.52 -6.53 -12.17
N SER A 277 12.79 -5.62 -11.55
CA SER A 277 12.18 -5.90 -10.24
C SER A 277 11.12 -7.00 -10.30
N THR A 278 10.40 -7.14 -11.42
CA THR A 278 9.45 -8.24 -11.60
C THR A 278 10.18 -9.56 -11.86
N VAL A 279 11.24 -9.57 -12.67
CA VAL A 279 12.10 -10.76 -12.84
C VAL A 279 12.69 -11.20 -11.50
N ASP A 280 13.22 -10.27 -10.71
CA ASP A 280 13.74 -10.55 -9.37
C ASP A 280 12.66 -11.11 -8.43
N TYR A 281 11.43 -10.61 -8.53
CA TYR A 281 10.27 -11.13 -7.80
C TYR A 281 9.88 -12.55 -8.25
N LEU A 282 9.81 -12.80 -9.56
CA LEU A 282 9.39 -14.08 -10.13
C LEU A 282 10.45 -15.16 -10.01
N SER A 283 11.74 -14.80 -10.15
CA SER A 283 12.90 -15.70 -10.01
C SER A 283 13.29 -15.95 -8.56
N ALA A 284 12.87 -15.10 -7.65
CA ALA A 284 12.99 -15.36 -6.23
C ALA A 284 12.23 -16.65 -5.95
N THR A 285 13.00 -17.73 -5.78
CA THR A 285 12.56 -19.10 -5.53
C THR A 285 11.38 -19.16 -4.57
N GLU A 286 10.64 -20.30 -4.59
CA GLU A 286 9.63 -20.66 -3.59
C GLU A 286 10.06 -20.33 -2.14
N GLU A 287 11.34 -20.19 -1.86
CA GLU A 287 11.89 -19.68 -0.60
C GLU A 287 11.60 -18.17 -0.37
N ARG A 288 11.57 -17.31 -1.39
CA ARG A 288 11.15 -15.90 -1.25
C ARG A 288 9.64 -15.73 -1.47
N LYS A 289 9.03 -16.51 -2.36
CA LYS A 289 7.56 -16.64 -2.38
C LYS A 289 7.07 -17.20 -1.06
N THR A 290 7.73 -18.19 -0.52
CA THR A 290 7.54 -18.76 0.81
C THR A 290 8.02 -17.77 1.89
N ALA A 291 8.97 -16.86 1.71
CA ALA A 291 9.31 -15.82 2.68
C ALA A 291 8.32 -14.64 2.65
N ILE A 292 7.69 -14.33 1.52
CA ILE A 292 6.54 -13.42 1.41
C ILE A 292 5.27 -14.12 1.93
N ILE A 293 5.11 -15.42 1.76
CA ILE A 293 4.06 -16.25 2.40
C ILE A 293 4.47 -16.60 3.84
N ARG A 294 5.75 -16.77 4.16
CA ARG A 294 6.33 -17.08 5.48
C ARG A 294 6.60 -15.86 6.34
N SER A 295 6.58 -14.64 5.81
CA SER A 295 6.36 -13.44 6.63
C SER A 295 4.94 -13.43 7.21
N ARG A 296 4.10 -14.39 6.82
CA ARG A 296 2.70 -14.59 7.25
C ARG A 296 2.42 -15.91 7.95
N THR A 297 3.23 -16.94 7.69
CA THR A 297 3.45 -18.07 8.57
C THR A 297 4.89 -17.94 9.01
N ARG A 298 5.14 -17.07 9.99
CA ARG A 298 6.44 -16.93 10.60
C ARG A 298 6.95 -18.33 11.00
N GLU A 299 7.88 -18.90 10.23
CA GLU A 299 9.01 -19.47 10.94
C GLU A 299 9.68 -18.27 11.60
N PRO A 300 9.81 -18.27 12.91
CA PRO A 300 10.44 -17.17 13.61
C PRO A 300 11.78 -16.91 12.91
N LYS A 301 12.03 -15.64 12.56
CA LYS A 301 13.41 -15.21 12.28
C LYS A 301 14.26 -15.97 13.27
N ARG A 302 15.20 -16.81 12.83
CA ARG A 302 16.19 -17.42 13.74
C ARG A 302 16.94 -16.24 14.33
N ILE A 303 16.40 -15.74 15.42
CA ILE A 303 17.08 -14.76 16.26
C ILE A 303 18.34 -15.50 16.67
N PRO A 304 19.55 -14.99 16.36
CA PRO A 304 20.76 -15.65 16.77
C PRO A 304 20.64 -15.87 18.27
N VAL A 305 20.69 -17.13 18.70
CA VAL A 305 20.72 -17.45 20.13
C VAL A 305 22.08 -17.04 20.65
N HIS A 306 22.30 -15.72 20.78
CA HIS A 306 23.42 -15.19 21.52
C HIS A 306 23.08 -15.32 22.99
N ARG A 307 23.83 -16.16 23.69
CA ARG A 307 23.70 -16.35 25.14
C ARG A 307 24.02 -15.10 25.96
N ASN A 308 24.58 -14.06 25.35
CA ASN A 308 24.80 -12.75 25.95
C ASN A 308 24.35 -11.66 24.94
N HIS A 309 23.29 -10.94 25.27
CA HIS A 309 22.95 -9.71 24.54
C HIS A 309 24.06 -8.68 24.69
N SER A 310 24.32 -7.90 23.62
CA SER A 310 25.26 -6.79 23.68
C SER A 310 24.80 -5.77 24.73
N GLU A 311 25.72 -4.98 25.24
CA GLU A 311 25.43 -3.88 26.15
C GLU A 311 24.38 -2.93 25.55
N PHE A 312 24.44 -2.68 24.25
CA PHE A 312 23.46 -1.86 23.52
C PHE A 312 22.01 -2.40 23.60
N VAL A 313 21.81 -3.70 23.41
CA VAL A 313 20.47 -4.30 23.54
C VAL A 313 20.02 -4.24 25.00
N ARG A 314 20.89 -4.55 25.95
CA ARG A 314 20.56 -4.48 27.38
C ARG A 314 20.15 -3.08 27.81
N ASP A 315 20.80 -2.03 27.28
CA ASP A 315 20.45 -0.63 27.55
C ASP A 315 19.04 -0.28 27.02
N LYS A 316 18.68 -0.77 25.84
CA LYS A 316 17.31 -0.60 25.32
C LYS A 316 16.27 -1.27 26.21
N LEU A 317 16.51 -2.52 26.61
CA LEU A 317 15.61 -3.25 27.52
C LEU A 317 15.52 -2.58 28.90
N ALA A 318 16.60 -1.98 29.39
CA ALA A 318 16.60 -1.20 30.62
C ALA A 318 15.78 0.10 30.50
N ARG A 319 15.83 0.77 29.35
CA ARG A 319 14.95 1.94 29.07
C ARG A 319 13.49 1.52 29.00
N PHE A 320 13.20 0.35 28.42
CA PHE A 320 11.84 -0.18 28.40
C PHE A 320 11.32 -0.49 29.82
N PHE A 321 12.17 -0.95 30.72
CA PHE A 321 11.87 -1.04 32.13
C PHE A 321 11.46 0.32 32.72
N ASP A 322 12.22 1.39 32.45
CA ASP A 322 11.97 2.74 32.96
C ASP A 322 10.61 3.33 32.53
N LEU A 323 10.01 2.86 31.44
CA LEU A 323 8.65 3.26 31.03
C LEU A 323 7.55 2.73 31.97
N PHE A 324 7.84 1.64 32.70
CA PHE A 324 6.90 1.02 33.63
C PHE A 324 7.21 1.32 35.07
N ASP A 325 8.48 1.52 35.47
CA ASP A 325 8.88 1.93 36.82
C ASP A 325 8.49 3.40 37.06
N HIS A 326 7.17 3.59 37.30
CA HIS A 326 6.59 4.94 37.35
C HIS A 326 6.81 5.64 38.70
N ASP A 327 6.96 4.88 39.77
CA ASP A 327 7.23 5.42 41.12
C ASP A 327 8.72 5.52 41.43
N GLY A 328 9.60 5.01 40.55
CA GLY A 328 11.06 5.09 40.63
C GLY A 328 11.68 4.21 41.71
N ASP A 329 10.95 3.14 42.16
CA ASP A 329 11.42 2.24 43.21
C ASP A 329 12.44 1.19 42.73
N GLN A 330 12.82 1.24 41.44
CA GLN A 330 13.70 0.31 40.72
C GLN A 330 13.13 -1.12 40.66
N ARG A 331 11.80 -1.24 40.67
CA ARG A 331 11.04 -2.48 40.51
C ARG A 331 9.85 -2.24 39.61
N VAL A 332 9.38 -3.29 38.99
CA VAL A 332 8.15 -3.27 38.19
C VAL A 332 7.24 -4.40 38.65
N SER A 333 5.94 -4.13 38.72
CA SER A 333 4.90 -5.02 39.18
C SER A 333 3.75 -5.15 38.19
N SER A 334 2.83 -6.10 38.43
CA SER A 334 1.58 -6.22 37.65
C SER A 334 0.70 -4.97 37.77
N ALA A 335 0.77 -4.23 38.87
CA ALA A 335 -0.03 -3.02 39.08
C ALA A 335 0.41 -1.90 38.11
N GLU A 336 1.72 -1.75 37.86
CA GLU A 336 2.25 -0.75 36.94
C GLU A 336 1.95 -1.09 35.47
N TYR A 337 1.98 -2.36 35.12
CA TYR A 337 1.51 -2.83 33.81
C TYR A 337 0.00 -2.57 33.61
N THR A 338 -0.79 -2.80 34.65
CA THR A 338 -2.23 -2.48 34.63
C THR A 338 -2.44 -0.98 34.49
N ALA A 339 -1.69 -0.16 35.23
CA ALA A 339 -1.76 1.30 35.13
C ALA A 339 -1.36 1.81 33.73
N ALA A 340 -0.41 1.16 33.04
CA ALA A 340 -0.08 1.48 31.67
C ALA A 340 -1.25 1.17 30.71
N ALA A 341 -1.93 0.03 30.88
CA ALA A 341 -3.13 -0.29 30.13
C ALA A 341 -4.27 0.71 30.40
N ASP A 342 -4.45 1.14 31.66
CA ASP A 342 -5.42 2.17 32.04
C ASP A 342 -5.12 3.52 31.34
N ARG A 343 -3.85 3.94 31.28
CA ARG A 343 -3.46 5.18 30.58
C ARG A 343 -3.81 5.11 29.09
N ILE A 344 -3.56 3.98 28.45
CA ILE A 344 -3.96 3.75 27.04
C ILE A 344 -5.49 3.82 26.91
N CYS A 345 -6.23 3.15 27.79
CA CYS A 345 -7.70 3.19 27.79
C CYS A 345 -8.26 4.61 27.96
N VAL A 346 -7.65 5.42 28.81
CA VAL A 346 -8.02 6.83 28.99
C VAL A 346 -7.71 7.66 27.75
N ALA A 347 -6.53 7.48 27.17
CA ALA A 347 -6.08 8.26 26.01
C ALA A 347 -6.98 8.02 24.77
N PHE A 348 -7.49 6.80 24.60
CA PHE A 348 -8.31 6.40 23.45
C PHE A 348 -9.79 6.19 23.78
N ALA A 349 -10.25 6.68 24.94
CA ALA A 349 -11.65 6.57 25.39
C ALA A 349 -12.22 5.15 25.25
N CYS A 350 -11.41 4.12 25.57
CA CYS A 350 -11.83 2.71 25.60
C CYS A 350 -11.97 2.23 27.04
N PRO A 351 -13.18 2.26 27.65
CA PRO A 351 -13.37 1.85 29.04
C PRO A 351 -12.81 0.44 29.32
N PRO A 352 -12.18 0.19 30.49
CA PRO A 352 -11.63 -1.11 30.83
C PRO A 352 -12.61 -2.29 30.70
N GLU A 353 -13.92 -2.04 30.96
CA GLU A 353 -15.03 -2.98 30.83
C GLU A 353 -15.49 -3.20 29.38
N SER A 354 -15.07 -2.38 28.43
CA SER A 354 -15.35 -2.60 27.01
C SER A 354 -14.64 -3.85 26.47
N ALA A 355 -15.09 -4.37 25.32
CA ALA A 355 -14.44 -5.52 24.70
C ALA A 355 -12.96 -5.23 24.35
N THR A 356 -12.65 -4.02 23.92
CA THR A 356 -11.28 -3.56 23.60
C THR A 356 -10.45 -3.41 24.86
N GLY A 357 -10.98 -2.71 25.89
CA GLY A 357 -10.28 -2.52 27.17
C GLY A 357 -10.02 -3.87 27.88
N THR A 358 -11.00 -4.75 27.95
CA THR A 358 -10.83 -6.10 28.52
C THR A 358 -9.76 -6.90 27.77
N ARG A 359 -9.72 -6.82 26.42
CA ARG A 359 -8.69 -7.50 25.63
C ARG A 359 -7.31 -6.94 25.92
N LEU A 360 -7.15 -5.61 25.99
CA LEU A 360 -5.90 -4.95 26.31
C LEU A 360 -5.38 -5.39 27.69
N HIS A 361 -6.21 -5.31 28.74
CA HIS A 361 -5.84 -5.72 30.09
C HIS A 361 -5.44 -7.20 30.16
N THR A 362 -6.18 -8.07 29.47
CA THR A 362 -5.87 -9.50 29.42
C THR A 362 -4.50 -9.74 28.75
N ALA A 363 -4.25 -9.14 27.60
CA ALA A 363 -3.01 -9.32 26.86
C ALA A 363 -1.80 -8.77 27.62
N ILE A 364 -1.94 -7.63 28.27
CA ILE A 364 -0.90 -7.03 29.12
C ILE A 364 -0.61 -7.90 30.36
N ALA A 365 -1.66 -8.47 30.98
CA ALA A 365 -1.48 -9.41 32.10
C ALA A 365 -0.78 -10.71 31.67
N GLU A 366 -1.08 -11.23 30.48
CA GLU A 366 -0.41 -12.40 29.92
C GLU A 366 1.05 -12.12 29.53
N PHE A 367 1.35 -10.93 29.05
CA PHE A 367 2.74 -10.48 28.81
C PHE A 367 3.53 -10.42 30.13
N TRP A 368 2.97 -9.79 31.17
CA TRP A 368 3.56 -9.76 32.50
C TRP A 368 3.80 -11.16 33.09
N ALA A 369 2.80 -12.05 32.96
CA ALA A 369 2.95 -13.44 33.41
C ALA A 369 4.06 -14.18 32.64
N GLY A 370 4.24 -13.88 31.36
CA GLY A 370 5.36 -14.35 30.55
C GLY A 370 6.70 -13.92 31.11
N LEU A 371 6.84 -12.63 31.42
CA LEU A 371 8.07 -12.06 32.04
C LEU A 371 8.39 -12.72 33.38
N CYS A 372 7.40 -12.84 34.25
CA CYS A 372 7.55 -13.47 35.56
C CYS A 372 7.98 -14.94 35.44
N ARG A 373 7.42 -15.68 34.50
CA ARG A 373 7.82 -17.06 34.23
C ARG A 373 9.29 -17.15 33.81
N GLU A 374 9.74 -16.27 32.90
CA GLU A 374 11.13 -16.21 32.49
C GLU A 374 12.08 -15.79 33.62
N ALA A 375 11.61 -14.94 34.53
CA ALA A 375 12.36 -14.55 35.72
C ALA A 375 12.32 -15.61 36.84
N GLY A 376 11.49 -16.65 36.73
CA GLY A 376 11.28 -17.60 37.82
C GLY A 376 10.57 -17.01 39.05
N THR A 377 9.71 -16.00 38.83
CA THR A 377 9.03 -15.23 39.90
C THR A 377 7.51 -15.43 39.79
N ASP A 378 6.79 -15.34 40.94
CA ASP A 378 5.32 -15.34 40.93
C ASP A 378 4.78 -14.06 40.23
N PRO A 379 3.73 -14.16 39.40
CA PRO A 379 3.11 -13.00 38.76
C PRO A 379 2.57 -11.92 39.74
N ARG A 380 2.38 -12.24 41.01
CA ARG A 380 2.04 -11.26 42.05
C ARG A 380 3.25 -10.59 42.68
N GLY A 381 4.46 -10.99 42.26
CA GLY A 381 5.73 -10.41 42.73
C GLY A 381 6.11 -9.16 41.95
N GLN A 382 7.33 -8.75 42.17
CA GLN A 382 7.98 -7.62 41.47
C GLN A 382 9.29 -8.10 40.86
N LEU A 383 9.70 -7.50 39.76
CA LEU A 383 10.99 -7.71 39.12
C LEU A 383 11.85 -6.47 39.29
N ASN A 384 13.08 -6.64 39.76
CA ASN A 384 14.06 -5.58 39.70
C ASN A 384 14.58 -5.42 38.27
N ARG A 385 15.31 -4.32 37.98
CA ARG A 385 15.81 -3.99 36.66
C ARG A 385 16.56 -5.16 36.00
N ASP A 386 17.50 -5.80 36.69
CA ASP A 386 18.30 -6.89 36.11
C ASP A 386 17.45 -8.12 35.79
N GLN A 387 16.58 -8.52 36.71
CA GLN A 387 15.63 -9.62 36.51
C GLN A 387 14.71 -9.36 35.32
N TYR A 388 14.21 -8.13 35.20
CA TYR A 388 13.34 -7.72 34.12
C TYR A 388 14.06 -7.75 32.78
N VAL A 389 15.24 -7.13 32.67
CA VAL A 389 16.06 -7.10 31.43
C VAL A 389 16.39 -8.52 30.97
N ASP A 390 16.81 -9.39 31.89
CA ASP A 390 17.15 -10.77 31.58
C ASP A 390 15.89 -11.59 31.17
N ALA A 391 14.76 -11.37 31.81
CA ALA A 391 13.49 -12.05 31.48
C ALA A 391 12.97 -11.57 30.11
N LEU A 392 12.97 -10.26 29.87
CA LEU A 392 12.50 -9.69 28.61
C LEU A 392 13.40 -10.13 27.45
N ALA A 393 14.70 -10.17 27.65
CA ALA A 393 15.64 -10.68 26.65
C ALA A 393 15.35 -12.13 26.26
N ARG A 394 15.06 -13.01 27.26
CA ARG A 394 14.67 -14.40 26.98
C ARG A 394 13.32 -14.49 26.29
N LEU A 395 12.34 -13.77 26.80
CA LEU A 395 10.96 -13.76 26.27
C LEU A 395 10.92 -13.33 24.81
N THR A 396 11.72 -12.32 24.45
CA THR A 396 11.71 -11.74 23.08
C THR A 396 12.62 -12.48 22.09
N THR A 397 13.58 -13.28 22.59
CA THR A 397 14.45 -14.10 21.71
C THR A 397 13.94 -15.53 21.48
N ASN A 398 13.02 -16.01 22.30
CA ASN A 398 12.34 -17.30 22.06
C ASN A 398 11.11 -17.07 21.18
N PRO A 399 11.08 -17.59 19.95
CA PRO A 399 9.97 -17.34 19.03
C PRO A 399 8.60 -17.83 19.56
N ALA A 400 8.58 -18.99 20.21
CA ALA A 400 7.33 -19.53 20.75
C ALA A 400 6.74 -18.68 21.89
N ASP A 401 7.61 -18.12 22.73
CA ASP A 401 7.19 -17.23 23.81
C ASP A 401 6.85 -15.83 23.30
N TYR A 402 7.56 -15.34 22.28
CA TYR A 402 7.24 -14.11 21.58
C TYR A 402 5.83 -14.16 20.99
N ASP A 403 5.53 -15.19 20.18
CA ASP A 403 4.22 -15.37 19.55
C ASP A 403 3.09 -15.54 20.57
N LYS A 404 3.41 -16.13 21.72
CA LYS A 404 2.42 -16.40 22.76
C LYS A 404 2.14 -15.21 23.66
N HIS A 405 3.13 -14.38 23.97
CA HIS A 405 3.04 -13.36 25.01
C HIS A 405 3.27 -11.93 24.52
N VAL A 406 4.18 -11.73 23.54
CA VAL A 406 4.55 -10.39 23.03
C VAL A 406 3.61 -9.94 21.93
N LEU A 407 3.45 -10.74 20.88
CA LEU A 407 2.62 -10.39 19.73
C LEU A 407 1.14 -10.11 20.10
N PRO A 408 0.47 -10.89 20.99
CA PRO A 408 -0.89 -10.56 21.42
C PRO A 408 -0.98 -9.23 22.18
N ALA A 409 0.05 -8.86 22.95
CA ALA A 409 0.10 -7.56 23.61
C ALA A 409 0.20 -6.40 22.60
N ILE A 410 1.08 -6.52 21.59
CA ILE A 410 1.21 -5.55 20.50
C ILE A 410 -0.13 -5.41 19.75
N ALA A 411 -0.77 -6.52 19.39
CA ALA A 411 -2.05 -6.52 18.70
C ALA A 411 -3.18 -5.88 19.51
N ALA A 412 -3.17 -6.09 20.84
CA ALA A 412 -4.18 -5.51 21.74
C ALA A 412 -3.94 -3.99 21.93
N ILE A 413 -2.69 -3.56 22.00
CA ILE A 413 -2.29 -2.14 22.06
C ILE A 413 -2.72 -1.43 20.77
N LEU A 414 -2.44 -2.00 19.59
CA LEU A 414 -2.89 -1.45 18.32
C LEU A 414 -4.41 -1.32 18.30
N ALA A 415 -5.13 -2.39 18.62
CA ALA A 415 -6.60 -2.38 18.62
C ALA A 415 -7.22 -1.40 19.63
N ALA A 416 -6.50 -1.02 20.69
CA ALA A 416 -6.93 0.01 21.64
C ALA A 416 -6.62 1.42 21.16
N ALA A 417 -5.51 1.61 20.44
CA ALA A 417 -5.05 2.87 19.90
C ALA A 417 -5.69 3.25 18.55
N ASP A 418 -6.20 2.28 17.82
CA ASP A 418 -6.95 2.44 16.57
C ASP A 418 -8.34 3.06 16.87
N HIS A 419 -8.39 4.39 16.83
CA HIS A 419 -9.59 5.16 17.18
C HIS A 419 -10.66 5.15 16.10
N ASP A 420 -10.25 5.18 14.85
CA ASP A 420 -11.16 5.18 13.68
C ASP A 420 -11.51 3.76 13.18
N ARG A 421 -10.89 2.73 13.76
CA ARG A 421 -11.13 1.30 13.52
C ARG A 421 -10.80 0.84 12.11
N ASP A 422 -9.75 1.38 11.56
CA ASP A 422 -9.23 1.00 10.24
C ASP A 422 -8.17 -0.12 10.30
N ALA A 423 -7.86 -0.62 11.51
CA ALA A 423 -6.89 -1.68 11.84
C ALA A 423 -5.41 -1.32 11.62
N VAL A 424 -5.09 -0.03 11.57
CA VAL A 424 -3.74 0.52 11.49
C VAL A 424 -3.60 1.69 12.47
N LEU A 425 -2.40 2.24 12.65
CA LEU A 425 -2.20 3.48 13.40
C LEU A 425 -1.70 4.58 12.45
N ASN A 426 -2.41 5.67 12.38
CA ASN A 426 -1.90 6.90 11.80
C ASN A 426 -0.92 7.60 12.75
N VAL A 427 -0.26 8.66 12.27
CA VAL A 427 0.77 9.37 13.06
C VAL A 427 0.20 10.03 14.33
N ASP A 428 -1.05 10.48 14.30
CA ASP A 428 -1.68 11.12 15.46
C ASP A 428 -2.03 10.07 16.52
N GLU A 429 -2.52 8.90 16.12
CA GLU A 429 -2.78 7.77 17.01
C GLU A 429 -1.50 7.22 17.62
N LEU A 430 -0.43 7.06 16.81
CA LEU A 430 0.88 6.69 17.32
C LEU A 430 1.40 7.73 18.32
N HIS A 431 1.23 9.02 18.03
CA HIS A 431 1.61 10.11 18.94
C HIS A 431 0.88 10.00 20.28
N HIS A 432 -0.44 9.81 20.26
CA HIS A 432 -1.26 9.65 21.46
C HIS A 432 -0.87 8.39 22.24
N LEU A 433 -0.60 7.27 21.56
CA LEU A 433 -0.16 6.02 22.19
C LEU A 433 1.17 6.19 22.93
N LEU A 434 2.19 6.71 22.25
CA LEU A 434 3.51 6.89 22.86
C LEU A 434 3.47 7.93 23.99
N THR A 435 2.67 8.97 23.86
CA THR A 435 2.41 9.94 24.94
C THR A 435 1.77 9.28 26.16
N ALA A 436 0.77 8.41 25.95
CA ALA A 436 0.13 7.65 27.04
C ALA A 436 1.11 6.70 27.77
N LEU A 437 2.09 6.19 27.05
CA LEU A 437 3.18 5.36 27.60
C LEU A 437 4.31 6.19 28.24
N GLY A 438 4.29 7.53 28.13
CA GLY A 438 5.31 8.42 28.70
C GLY A 438 6.57 8.57 27.84
N VAL A 439 6.50 8.22 26.56
CA VAL A 439 7.61 8.37 25.61
C VAL A 439 7.68 9.82 25.09
N ASP A 440 8.88 10.35 24.92
CA ASP A 440 9.10 11.65 24.25
C ASP A 440 8.72 11.54 22.75
N THR A 441 7.75 12.31 22.36
CA THR A 441 7.19 12.32 21.00
C THR A 441 7.67 13.49 20.14
N SER A 442 8.71 14.21 20.54
CA SER A 442 9.22 15.41 19.85
C SER A 442 9.66 15.15 18.38
N GLY A 443 9.90 13.90 18.01
CA GLY A 443 10.28 13.48 16.65
C GLY A 443 9.30 12.54 15.97
N ILE A 444 8.05 12.43 16.44
CA ILE A 444 7.11 11.37 16.06
C ILE A 444 6.89 11.22 14.54
N HIS A 445 6.83 12.32 13.77
CA HIS A 445 6.70 12.23 12.32
C HIS A 445 7.88 11.54 11.65
N ALA A 446 9.10 11.80 12.13
CA ALA A 446 10.29 11.13 11.60
C ALA A 446 10.35 9.66 12.03
N VAL A 447 9.88 9.34 13.24
CA VAL A 447 9.74 7.97 13.74
C VAL A 447 8.72 7.21 12.92
N SER A 448 7.50 7.73 12.75
CA SER A 448 6.44 7.11 11.95
C SER A 448 6.91 6.81 10.52
N LEU A 449 7.56 7.78 9.85
CA LEU A 449 8.10 7.57 8.50
C LEU A 449 9.18 6.49 8.39
N ARG A 450 9.90 6.22 9.46
CA ARG A 450 10.93 5.16 9.48
C ARG A 450 10.38 3.80 9.83
N LEU A 451 9.30 3.75 10.61
CA LEU A 451 8.59 2.52 10.96
C LEU A 451 7.63 2.06 9.86
N ASP A 452 7.09 3.00 9.09
CA ASP A 452 6.26 2.77 7.92
C ASP A 452 7.13 2.22 6.77
N THR A 453 7.33 0.91 6.77
CA THR A 453 8.21 0.21 5.82
C THR A 453 7.60 0.09 4.43
N ASN A 454 6.27 0.11 4.35
CA ASN A 454 5.53 0.05 3.09
C ASN A 454 5.18 1.45 2.55
N ASN A 455 5.43 2.52 3.34
CA ASN A 455 5.19 3.94 3.04
C ASN A 455 3.73 4.24 2.66
N ASP A 456 2.78 3.62 3.33
CA ASP A 456 1.35 3.89 3.15
C ASP A 456 0.82 5.01 4.07
N GLY A 457 1.68 5.56 4.94
CA GLY A 457 1.39 6.67 5.85
C GLY A 457 0.75 6.25 7.17
N VAL A 458 0.62 4.95 7.42
CA VAL A 458 0.05 4.35 8.63
C VAL A 458 0.92 3.19 9.10
N LEU A 459 0.73 2.73 10.32
CA LEU A 459 1.46 1.59 10.86
C LEU A 459 0.52 0.40 11.04
N SER A 460 0.75 -0.65 10.28
CA SER A 460 0.07 -1.93 10.41
C SER A 460 0.57 -2.73 11.63
N LEU A 461 -0.15 -3.79 11.99
CA LEU A 461 0.31 -4.71 13.04
C LEU A 461 1.67 -5.33 12.68
N ASP A 462 1.89 -5.66 11.39
CA ASP A 462 3.14 -6.25 10.93
C ASP A 462 4.33 -5.29 11.11
N GLU A 463 4.15 -3.99 10.82
CA GLU A 463 5.17 -2.96 10.98
C GLU A 463 5.46 -2.62 12.43
N LEU A 464 4.42 -2.58 13.27
CA LEU A 464 4.59 -2.44 14.71
C LEU A 464 5.30 -3.65 15.31
N ASP A 465 4.92 -4.85 14.92
CA ASP A 465 5.58 -6.08 15.37
C ASP A 465 7.06 -6.10 14.93
N GLU A 466 7.37 -5.69 13.69
CA GLU A 466 8.75 -5.56 13.22
C GLU A 466 9.52 -4.50 14.03
N ALA A 467 8.89 -3.35 14.30
CA ALA A 467 9.48 -2.29 15.12
C ALA A 467 9.76 -2.75 16.56
N PHE A 468 8.84 -3.45 17.19
CA PHE A 468 9.04 -4.03 18.53
C PHE A 468 10.12 -5.12 18.51
N ALA A 469 10.12 -6.02 17.53
CA ALA A 469 11.15 -7.04 17.39
C ALA A 469 12.54 -6.41 17.20
N ASP A 470 12.68 -5.38 16.36
CA ASP A 470 13.92 -4.63 16.18
C ASP A 470 14.35 -3.93 17.47
N TYR A 471 13.42 -3.29 18.18
CA TYR A 471 13.72 -2.66 19.46
C TYR A 471 14.27 -3.66 20.47
N PHE A 472 13.64 -4.81 20.62
CA PHE A 472 14.07 -5.79 21.63
C PHE A 472 15.32 -6.60 21.26
N THR A 473 15.62 -6.77 19.96
CA THR A 473 16.63 -7.76 19.55
C THR A 473 17.72 -7.25 18.61
N SER A 474 17.54 -6.09 17.94
CA SER A 474 18.53 -5.61 16.99
C SER A 474 19.76 -5.04 17.67
N GLU A 475 20.94 -5.45 17.22
CA GLU A 475 22.23 -4.90 17.63
C GLU A 475 22.68 -3.72 16.75
N GLU A 476 21.92 -3.42 15.69
CA GLU A 476 22.22 -2.31 14.78
C GLU A 476 21.68 -0.98 15.34
N PRO A 477 22.53 0.02 15.67
CA PRO A 477 22.05 1.30 16.21
C PRO A 477 21.09 2.04 15.27
N GLY A 478 21.21 1.81 13.96
CA GLY A 478 20.37 2.43 12.92
C GLY A 478 19.06 1.72 12.64
N ALA A 479 18.74 0.61 13.32
CA ALA A 479 17.48 -0.12 13.08
C ALA A 479 16.27 0.78 13.38
N PRO A 480 15.25 0.78 12.48
CA PRO A 480 14.09 1.67 12.62
C PRO A 480 13.37 1.52 13.96
N GLY A 481 13.20 0.31 14.45
CA GLY A 481 12.51 0.02 15.71
C GLY A 481 13.16 0.64 16.94
N ASN A 482 14.47 0.95 16.91
CA ASN A 482 15.15 1.59 18.02
C ASN A 482 14.58 2.99 18.36
N LEU A 483 13.92 3.62 17.39
CA LEU A 483 13.30 4.94 17.56
C LEU A 483 11.96 4.88 18.31
N LEU A 484 11.37 3.69 18.47
CA LEU A 484 10.01 3.55 19.01
C LEU A 484 9.91 4.07 20.47
N PHE A 485 10.94 3.82 21.28
CA PHE A 485 10.99 4.24 22.70
C PHE A 485 12.20 5.13 23.01
N GLY A 486 12.73 5.81 22.01
CA GLY A 486 13.89 6.69 22.15
C GLY A 486 15.21 5.90 22.22
N ALA A 487 16.07 6.03 21.21
CA ALA A 487 17.41 5.47 21.18
C ALA A 487 18.43 6.41 21.78
#